data_aed5f42504bbc2ced355ec57f904b475
#
_entry.id   aed5f42504bbc2ced355ec57f904b475
#
_cell.length_a   1.000
_cell.length_b   1.000
_cell.length_c   1.000
_cell.angle_alpha   90.00
_cell.angle_beta   90.00
_cell.angle_gamma   90.00
#
_symmetry.space_group_name_H-M   'P 1'
#
loop_
_entity.id
_entity.type
_entity.pdbx_description
1 polymer ?
#
loop_
_entity_poly.entity_id
_entity_poly.type
_entity_poly.pdbx_seq_one_letter_code
_entity_poly.pdbx_strand_id
1 'polypeptide(L)'
;AIIRKGGLGMPVVISVLIFVIYYIIDSGATRVAKSGEMNIVLGTWMSTIVLAPLGAFFTYKSNKDSVVFNIDVYAAFFRKLFGIRQSRHLFKKEVIIHTPEYQKDMDILEEISRDCTVYLENHRLKGMPNYIQIFTNNKHDDAIAEINKKMETVIEELSNTKDAVLLNLLNNYPFLSVKAHKSLFDNRWLNLLFGIVIPAGLLLYLNIWRYRIRLDKDLRTIIKNNQSIIEQIRNQQLYLQ
;
A
#
# COMPACT_ATOMS: atom_id res chain seq x y z
N ALA A 1 -28.52 3.55 -7.58
CA ALA A 1 -28.17 4.77 -6.84
C ALA A 1 -26.70 4.72 -6.51
N ILE A 2 -25.87 5.42 -7.27
CA ILE A 2 -24.43 5.55 -7.02
C ILE A 2 -24.31 6.51 -5.83
N ILE A 3 -24.15 5.96 -4.64
CA ILE A 3 -23.78 6.74 -3.47
C ILE A 3 -22.33 7.20 -3.71
N ARG A 4 -22.17 8.45 -4.16
CA ARG A 4 -20.88 9.13 -4.13
C ARG A 4 -20.45 9.20 -2.66
N LYS A 5 -19.56 8.32 -2.24
CA LYS A 5 -18.86 8.35 -0.95
C LYS A 5 -17.84 9.50 -0.94
N GLY A 6 -18.28 10.70 -1.10
CA GLY A 6 -17.51 11.91 -0.93
C GLY A 6 -18.36 12.90 -0.19
N GLY A 7 -18.34 12.81 1.14
CA GLY A 7 -19.06 13.77 1.97
C GLY A 7 -18.59 15.20 1.70
N LEU A 8 -19.48 16.19 1.92
CA LEU A 8 -19.22 17.62 1.82
C LEU A 8 -17.95 18.11 2.57
N GLY A 9 -17.40 17.29 3.46
CA GLY A 9 -16.24 17.65 4.28
C GLY A 9 -14.94 17.88 3.51
N MET A 10 -14.67 17.16 2.39
CA MET A 10 -13.41 17.31 1.68
C MET A 10 -13.26 18.61 0.88
N PRO A 11 -14.29 19.06 0.13
CA PRO A 11 -14.21 20.38 -0.49
C PRO A 11 -13.98 21.50 0.50
N VAL A 12 -14.58 21.40 1.71
CA VAL A 12 -14.38 22.37 2.78
C VAL A 12 -12.92 22.35 3.29
N VAL A 13 -12.36 21.18 3.56
CA VAL A 13 -10.96 21.05 4.02
C VAL A 13 -9.99 21.60 2.97
N ILE A 14 -10.19 21.29 1.69
CA ILE A 14 -9.35 21.80 0.59
C ILE A 14 -9.46 23.31 0.47
N SER A 15 -10.66 23.88 0.57
CA SER A 15 -10.86 25.32 0.49
C SER A 15 -10.20 26.06 1.66
N VAL A 16 -10.31 25.51 2.88
CA VAL A 16 -9.59 26.06 4.05
C VAL A 16 -8.09 26.00 3.86
N LEU A 17 -7.55 24.91 3.35
CA LEU A 17 -6.12 24.74 3.09
C LEU A 17 -5.62 25.75 2.04
N ILE A 18 -6.36 25.93 0.95
CA ILE A 18 -6.06 26.94 -0.09
C ILE A 18 -6.12 28.35 0.50
N PHE A 19 -7.10 28.63 1.36
CA PHE A 19 -7.23 29.92 2.03
C PHE A 19 -6.04 30.21 2.97
N VAL A 20 -5.59 29.20 3.73
CA VAL A 20 -4.40 29.34 4.59
C VAL A 20 -3.14 29.62 3.76
N ILE A 21 -2.96 28.90 2.65
CA ILE A 21 -1.83 29.14 1.72
C ILE A 21 -1.90 30.55 1.14
N TYR A 22 -3.08 30.97 0.68
CA TYR A 22 -3.31 32.34 0.22
C TYR A 22 -2.88 33.37 1.26
N TYR A 23 -3.37 33.22 2.50
CA TYR A 23 -3.07 34.15 3.59
C TYR A 23 -1.58 34.25 3.92
N ILE A 24 -0.89 33.11 3.92
CA ILE A 24 0.57 33.07 4.17
C ILE A 24 1.33 33.81 3.06
N ILE A 25 0.99 33.58 1.81
CA ILE A 25 1.62 34.20 0.64
C ILE A 25 1.34 35.69 0.64
N ASP A 26 0.11 36.11 0.80
CA ASP A 26 -0.35 37.49 0.78
C ASP A 26 0.28 38.32 1.92
N SER A 27 0.21 37.79 3.13
CA SER A 27 0.80 38.42 4.32
C SER A 27 2.34 38.51 4.21
N GLY A 28 2.99 37.45 3.71
CA GLY A 28 4.43 37.43 3.49
C GLY A 28 4.87 38.42 2.41
N ALA A 29 4.22 38.40 1.26
CA ALA A 29 4.53 39.31 0.15
C ALA A 29 4.29 40.80 0.51
N THR A 30 3.19 41.08 1.21
CA THR A 30 2.89 42.43 1.69
C THR A 30 3.94 42.91 2.69
N ARG A 31 4.45 42.04 3.57
CA ARG A 31 5.51 42.41 4.54
C ARG A 31 6.82 42.73 3.83
N VAL A 32 7.23 41.91 2.85
CA VAL A 32 8.46 42.14 2.06
C VAL A 32 8.34 43.41 1.19
N ALA A 33 7.16 43.69 0.63
CA ALA A 33 6.91 44.91 -0.10
C ALA A 33 7.00 46.19 0.79
N LYS A 34 6.52 46.09 2.05
CA LYS A 34 6.61 47.19 3.02
C LYS A 34 8.01 47.40 3.55
N SER A 35 8.88 46.40 3.58
CA SER A 35 10.30 46.55 3.95
C SER A 35 11.15 47.25 2.86
N GLY A 36 10.59 47.47 1.68
CA GLY A 36 11.27 48.06 0.56
C GLY A 36 12.18 47.12 -0.25
N GLU A 37 12.18 45.83 0.10
CA GLU A 37 12.98 44.81 -0.58
C GLU A 37 12.34 44.34 -1.91
N MET A 38 11.05 44.62 -2.11
CA MET A 38 10.30 44.24 -3.30
C MET A 38 9.40 45.40 -3.77
N ASN A 39 9.19 45.48 -5.09
CA ASN A 39 8.25 46.43 -5.66
C ASN A 39 6.83 46.20 -5.12
N ILE A 40 6.16 47.26 -4.65
CA ILE A 40 4.82 47.21 -4.04
C ILE A 40 3.81 46.52 -4.96
N VAL A 41 3.89 46.81 -6.28
CA VAL A 41 2.99 46.18 -7.28
C VAL A 41 3.19 44.66 -7.34
N LEU A 42 4.43 44.18 -7.35
CA LEU A 42 4.75 42.77 -7.33
C LEU A 42 4.26 42.10 -6.03
N GLY A 43 4.47 42.77 -4.88
CA GLY A 43 4.01 42.27 -3.59
C GLY A 43 2.49 42.05 -3.52
N THR A 44 1.73 43.01 -4.07
CA THR A 44 0.26 42.93 -4.07
C THR A 44 -0.27 41.87 -5.05
N TRP A 45 0.42 41.60 -6.14
CA TRP A 45 0.01 40.61 -7.14
C TRP A 45 0.56 39.23 -6.93
N MET A 46 1.47 39.05 -5.97
CA MET A 46 2.18 37.79 -5.72
C MET A 46 1.20 36.62 -5.41
N SER A 47 0.23 36.87 -4.55
CA SER A 47 -0.79 35.88 -4.19
C SER A 47 -1.62 35.44 -5.42
N THR A 48 -2.00 36.40 -6.27
CA THR A 48 -2.76 36.13 -7.50
C THR A 48 -1.91 35.36 -8.52
N ILE A 49 -0.64 35.73 -8.72
CA ILE A 49 0.27 35.07 -9.66
C ILE A 49 0.50 33.61 -9.26
N VAL A 50 0.56 33.30 -7.98
CA VAL A 50 0.74 31.92 -7.50
C VAL A 50 -0.56 31.12 -7.55
N LEU A 51 -1.69 31.74 -7.16
CA LEU A 51 -2.97 31.03 -7.05
C LEU A 51 -3.74 30.92 -8.36
N ALA A 52 -3.57 31.82 -9.31
CA ALA A 52 -4.27 31.76 -10.59
C ALA A 52 -3.93 30.49 -11.40
N PRO A 53 -2.65 30.10 -11.57
CA PRO A 53 -2.30 28.83 -12.24
C PRO A 53 -2.83 27.61 -11.47
N LEU A 54 -2.80 27.67 -10.14
CA LEU A 54 -3.27 26.59 -9.28
C LEU A 54 -4.79 26.43 -9.37
N GLY A 55 -5.52 27.54 -9.39
CA GLY A 55 -6.97 27.56 -9.61
C GLY A 55 -7.35 27.07 -11.01
N ALA A 56 -6.63 27.52 -12.04
CA ALA A 56 -6.83 27.05 -13.42
C ALA A 56 -6.57 25.53 -13.54
N PHE A 57 -5.53 25.02 -12.90
CA PHE A 57 -5.22 23.59 -12.85
C PHE A 57 -6.34 22.80 -12.17
N PHE A 58 -6.83 23.24 -11.01
CA PHE A 58 -7.92 22.56 -10.31
C PHE A 58 -9.22 22.60 -11.12
N THR A 59 -9.53 23.73 -11.74
CA THR A 59 -10.74 23.85 -12.60
C THR A 59 -10.65 22.93 -13.80
N TYR A 60 -9.51 22.89 -14.48
CA TYR A 60 -9.28 21.99 -15.62
C TYR A 60 -9.40 20.53 -15.22
N LYS A 61 -8.80 20.16 -14.10
CA LYS A 61 -8.84 18.80 -13.57
C LYS A 61 -10.23 18.39 -13.06
N SER A 62 -10.95 19.31 -12.44
CA SER A 62 -12.32 19.07 -11.95
C SER A 62 -13.28 18.78 -13.10
N ASN A 63 -13.10 19.46 -14.22
CA ASN A 63 -13.98 19.32 -15.41
C ASN A 63 -13.76 17.98 -16.15
N LYS A 64 -12.64 17.29 -15.92
CA LYS A 64 -12.29 16.00 -16.55
C LYS A 64 -12.66 14.77 -15.71
N ASP A 65 -13.62 14.83 -14.78
CA ASP A 65 -13.99 13.72 -13.87
C ASP A 65 -12.78 13.04 -13.22
N SER A 66 -11.75 13.81 -12.95
CA SER A 66 -10.49 13.24 -12.53
C SER A 66 -10.50 12.86 -11.05
N VAL A 67 -9.84 11.75 -10.79
CA VAL A 67 -9.56 11.10 -9.50
C VAL A 67 -8.94 12.04 -8.43
N VAL A 68 -8.68 13.31 -8.77
CA VAL A 68 -8.03 14.30 -7.86
C VAL A 68 -8.83 14.55 -6.58
N PHE A 69 -10.16 14.38 -6.61
CA PHE A 69 -11.01 14.50 -5.44
C PHE A 69 -11.36 13.15 -4.80
N ASN A 70 -10.76 12.06 -5.27
CA ASN A 70 -10.97 10.75 -4.68
C ASN A 70 -10.04 10.57 -3.47
N ILE A 71 -10.61 10.73 -2.28
CA ILE A 71 -9.93 10.55 -0.99
C ILE A 71 -9.23 9.19 -0.91
N ASP A 72 -9.81 8.17 -1.53
CA ASP A 72 -9.27 6.81 -1.46
C ASP A 72 -7.87 6.71 -2.09
N VAL A 73 -7.58 7.51 -3.12
CA VAL A 73 -6.24 7.57 -3.74
C VAL A 73 -5.21 8.18 -2.79
N TYR A 74 -5.58 9.30 -2.13
CA TYR A 74 -4.70 9.94 -1.15
C TYR A 74 -4.57 9.08 0.10
N ALA A 75 -5.67 8.53 0.60
CA ALA A 75 -5.65 7.60 1.73
C ALA A 75 -4.85 6.33 1.41
N ALA A 76 -4.90 5.81 0.17
CA ALA A 76 -4.07 4.71 -0.28
C ALA A 76 -2.59 5.09 -0.33
N PHE A 77 -2.27 6.30 -0.79
CA PHE A 77 -0.90 6.83 -0.78
C PHE A 77 -0.36 6.97 0.65
N PHE A 78 -1.12 7.60 1.55
CA PHE A 78 -0.72 7.74 2.95
C PHE A 78 -0.65 6.39 3.67
N ARG A 79 -1.62 5.50 3.47
CA ARG A 79 -1.56 4.12 4.00
C ARG A 79 -0.31 3.40 3.54
N LYS A 80 0.09 3.59 2.28
CA LYS A 80 1.30 3.01 1.71
C LYS A 80 2.57 3.64 2.30
N LEU A 81 2.57 4.96 2.51
CA LEU A 81 3.68 5.69 3.12
C LEU A 81 3.85 5.31 4.60
N PHE A 82 2.76 5.29 5.36
CA PHE A 82 2.76 4.90 6.79
C PHE A 82 2.69 3.40 7.01
N GLY A 83 2.49 2.62 5.94
CA GLY A 83 2.44 1.16 5.96
C GLY A 83 1.30 0.63 6.81
N ILE A 84 0.14 1.28 6.80
CA ILE A 84 -1.05 0.82 7.47
C ILE A 84 -1.55 -0.46 6.77
N ARG A 85 -1.79 -1.53 7.52
CA ARG A 85 -2.29 -2.79 7.00
C ARG A 85 -3.69 -2.63 6.43
N GLN A 86 -3.92 -3.24 5.27
CA GLN A 86 -5.27 -3.53 4.82
C GLN A 86 -5.70 -4.83 5.50
N SER A 87 -6.89 -4.84 6.11
CA SER A 87 -7.54 -6.07 6.56
C SER A 87 -8.38 -6.65 5.42
N ARG A 88 -8.39 -7.98 5.32
CA ARG A 88 -9.31 -8.68 4.44
C ARG A 88 -10.69 -8.70 5.09
N HIS A 89 -11.72 -8.56 4.29
CA HIS A 89 -13.11 -8.71 4.72
C HIS A 89 -13.80 -9.63 3.73
N LEU A 90 -13.73 -10.93 3.99
CA LEU A 90 -14.48 -11.93 3.27
C LEU A 90 -15.85 -12.07 3.95
N PHE A 91 -16.90 -11.94 3.17
CA PHE A 91 -18.27 -12.09 3.64
C PHE A 91 -18.80 -13.46 3.26
N LYS A 92 -19.67 -14.00 4.11
CA LYS A 92 -20.38 -15.25 3.83
C LYS A 92 -21.22 -15.05 2.57
N LYS A 93 -20.98 -15.88 1.55
CA LYS A 93 -21.76 -15.86 0.33
C LYS A 93 -23.10 -16.53 0.58
N GLU A 94 -24.20 -15.93 0.13
CA GLU A 94 -25.55 -16.52 0.24
C GLU A 94 -25.71 -17.75 -0.66
N VAL A 95 -25.09 -17.72 -1.84
CA VAL A 95 -25.11 -18.82 -2.82
C VAL A 95 -23.70 -19.35 -3.00
N ILE A 96 -23.52 -20.65 -2.78
CA ILE A 96 -22.27 -21.34 -3.07
C ILE A 96 -22.37 -21.84 -4.51
N ILE A 97 -21.49 -21.32 -5.37
CA ILE A 97 -21.44 -21.69 -6.79
C ILE A 97 -20.65 -22.99 -6.99
N HIS A 98 -19.61 -23.18 -6.15
CA HIS A 98 -18.72 -24.33 -6.21
C HIS A 98 -18.29 -24.71 -4.80
N THR A 99 -18.29 -26.02 -4.50
CA THR A 99 -17.75 -26.51 -3.22
C THR A 99 -16.23 -26.64 -3.33
N PRO A 100 -15.46 -26.13 -2.35
CA PRO A 100 -14.01 -26.24 -2.37
C PRO A 100 -13.53 -27.70 -2.43
N GLU A 101 -12.48 -27.95 -3.19
CA GLU A 101 -11.78 -29.24 -3.21
C GLU A 101 -10.79 -29.29 -2.04
N TYR A 102 -11.28 -29.51 -0.83
CA TYR A 102 -10.50 -29.39 0.40
C TYR A 102 -9.17 -30.16 0.40
N GLN A 103 -9.09 -31.34 -0.25
CA GLN A 103 -7.84 -32.11 -0.29
C GLN A 103 -6.78 -31.38 -1.11
N LYS A 104 -7.14 -30.91 -2.30
CA LYS A 104 -6.24 -30.14 -3.17
C LYS A 104 -5.82 -28.82 -2.53
N ASP A 105 -6.78 -28.15 -1.87
CA ASP A 105 -6.50 -26.89 -1.18
C ASP A 105 -5.53 -27.08 -0.01
N MET A 106 -5.65 -28.19 0.75
CA MET A 106 -4.68 -28.54 1.80
C MET A 106 -3.29 -28.78 1.24
N ASP A 107 -3.15 -29.50 0.13
CA ASP A 107 -1.86 -29.75 -0.51
C ASP A 107 -1.20 -28.44 -0.95
N ILE A 108 -1.97 -27.51 -1.52
CA ILE A 108 -1.47 -26.17 -1.91
C ILE A 108 -1.08 -25.34 -0.68
N LEU A 109 -1.84 -25.39 0.41
CA LEU A 109 -1.51 -24.69 1.67
C LEU A 109 -0.22 -25.23 2.29
N GLU A 110 0.03 -26.55 2.21
CA GLU A 110 1.30 -27.15 2.65
C GLU A 110 2.46 -26.71 1.75
N GLU A 111 2.25 -26.65 0.42
CA GLU A 111 3.23 -26.16 -0.53
C GLU A 111 3.58 -24.68 -0.24
N ILE A 112 2.59 -23.81 -0.05
CA ILE A 112 2.80 -22.40 0.32
C ILE A 112 3.61 -22.31 1.63
N SER A 113 3.31 -23.14 2.62
CA SER A 113 4.01 -23.13 3.91
C SER A 113 5.49 -23.54 3.75
N ARG A 114 5.76 -24.52 2.90
CA ARG A 114 7.11 -24.94 2.53
C ARG A 114 7.86 -23.84 1.79
N ASP A 115 7.24 -23.24 0.78
CA ASP A 115 7.82 -22.14 0.01
C ASP A 115 8.16 -20.94 0.91
N CYS A 116 7.26 -20.58 1.84
CA CYS A 116 7.51 -19.54 2.84
C CYS A 116 8.70 -19.89 3.76
N THR A 117 8.82 -21.14 4.18
CA THR A 117 9.91 -21.60 5.06
C THR A 117 11.24 -21.54 4.33
N VAL A 118 11.32 -22.08 3.12
CA VAL A 118 12.53 -22.03 2.27
C VAL A 118 12.95 -20.58 2.00
N TYR A 119 11.97 -19.70 1.75
CA TYR A 119 12.26 -18.28 1.56
C TYR A 119 12.84 -17.64 2.80
N LEU A 120 12.27 -17.91 3.99
CA LEU A 120 12.75 -17.37 5.28
C LEU A 120 14.16 -17.87 5.63
N GLU A 121 14.50 -19.11 5.28
CA GLU A 121 15.83 -19.70 5.49
C GLU A 121 16.88 -19.08 4.57
N ASN A 122 16.53 -18.91 3.29
CA ASN A 122 17.45 -18.37 2.28
C ASN A 122 17.65 -16.84 2.42
N HIS A 123 16.71 -16.13 2.99
CA HIS A 123 16.74 -14.67 3.11
C HIS A 123 16.74 -14.22 4.57
N ARG A 124 17.86 -13.65 5.04
CA ARG A 124 17.94 -13.04 6.38
C ARG A 124 17.16 -11.71 6.42
N LEU A 125 15.82 -11.78 6.50
CA LEU A 125 14.94 -10.60 6.43
C LEU A 125 15.07 -9.68 7.65
N LYS A 126 15.43 -10.22 8.82
CA LYS A 126 15.58 -9.46 10.08
C LYS A 126 16.87 -8.62 10.13
N GLY A 127 17.88 -9.01 9.32
CA GLY A 127 19.16 -8.29 9.28
C GLY A 127 19.04 -6.95 8.55
N MET A 128 19.94 -6.02 8.88
CA MET A 128 20.10 -4.79 8.09
C MET A 128 20.57 -5.15 6.67
N PRO A 129 19.86 -4.73 5.62
CA PRO A 129 20.29 -4.99 4.25
C PRO A 129 21.53 -4.14 3.92
N ASN A 130 22.36 -4.62 3.01
CA ASN A 130 23.52 -3.85 2.55
C ASN A 130 23.04 -2.63 1.72
N TYR A 131 23.39 -1.43 2.18
CA TYR A 131 22.99 -0.17 1.54
C TYR A 131 23.36 -0.14 0.05
N ILE A 132 24.59 -0.51 -0.29
CA ILE A 132 25.08 -0.49 -1.66
C ILE A 132 24.28 -1.47 -2.53
N GLN A 133 24.01 -2.67 -2.02
CA GLN A 133 23.27 -3.69 -2.78
C GLN A 133 21.84 -3.25 -3.11
N ILE A 134 21.17 -2.50 -2.25
CA ILE A 134 19.82 -2.01 -2.51
C ILE A 134 19.78 -1.14 -3.75
N PHE A 135 20.76 -0.26 -3.92
CA PHE A 135 20.80 0.70 -5.02
C PHE A 135 21.48 0.20 -6.29
N THR A 136 22.29 -0.87 -6.19
CA THR A 136 23.02 -1.44 -7.33
C THR A 136 22.37 -2.69 -7.91
N ASN A 137 21.60 -3.43 -7.10
CA ASN A 137 21.01 -4.70 -7.49
C ASN A 137 19.56 -4.51 -8.00
N ASN A 138 19.36 -4.79 -9.29
CA ASN A 138 18.04 -4.70 -9.96
C ASN A 138 17.32 -6.06 -10.04
N LYS A 139 17.76 -7.08 -9.30
CA LYS A 139 17.12 -8.40 -9.34
C LYS A 139 15.73 -8.30 -8.66
N HIS A 140 14.71 -8.67 -9.42
CA HIS A 140 13.37 -8.92 -8.88
C HIS A 140 13.39 -10.30 -8.20
N ASP A 141 12.76 -10.39 -7.05
CA ASP A 141 12.50 -11.66 -6.40
C ASP A 141 11.05 -12.06 -6.75
N ASP A 142 10.93 -12.95 -7.73
CA ASP A 142 9.63 -13.42 -8.22
C ASP A 142 8.99 -14.45 -7.27
N ALA A 143 9.76 -15.04 -6.34
CA ALA A 143 9.28 -16.05 -5.41
C ALA A 143 8.13 -15.52 -4.52
N ILE A 144 8.23 -14.28 -4.03
CA ILE A 144 7.16 -13.66 -3.26
C ILE A 144 5.90 -13.42 -4.09
N ALA A 145 6.06 -13.08 -5.38
CA ALA A 145 4.94 -12.90 -6.28
C ALA A 145 4.21 -14.23 -6.54
N GLU A 146 4.96 -15.33 -6.66
CA GLU A 146 4.42 -16.67 -6.84
C GLU A 146 3.69 -17.15 -5.58
N ILE A 147 4.30 -17.01 -4.40
CA ILE A 147 3.65 -17.31 -3.12
C ILE A 147 2.34 -16.52 -2.98
N ASN A 148 2.36 -15.23 -3.30
CA ASN A 148 1.17 -14.39 -3.22
C ASN A 148 0.08 -14.87 -4.19
N LYS A 149 0.45 -15.25 -5.42
CA LYS A 149 -0.49 -15.76 -6.41
C LYS A 149 -1.17 -17.06 -5.94
N LYS A 150 -0.37 -18.04 -5.49
CA LYS A 150 -0.89 -19.32 -4.93
C LYS A 150 -1.83 -19.05 -3.75
N MET A 151 -1.43 -18.17 -2.83
CA MET A 151 -2.22 -17.81 -1.66
C MET A 151 -3.57 -17.17 -2.05
N GLU A 152 -3.59 -16.21 -2.98
CA GLU A 152 -4.84 -15.57 -3.41
C GLU A 152 -5.78 -16.57 -4.09
N THR A 153 -5.26 -17.49 -4.90
CA THR A 153 -6.07 -18.56 -5.53
C THR A 153 -6.74 -19.44 -4.49
N VAL A 154 -6.02 -19.91 -3.48
CA VAL A 154 -6.58 -20.76 -2.42
C VAL A 154 -7.58 -19.98 -1.55
N ILE A 155 -7.31 -18.72 -1.24
CA ILE A 155 -8.25 -17.87 -0.49
C ILE A 155 -9.55 -17.69 -1.26
N GLU A 156 -9.48 -17.48 -2.57
CA GLU A 156 -10.66 -17.34 -3.42
C GLU A 156 -11.49 -18.63 -3.43
N GLU A 157 -10.85 -19.79 -3.57
CA GLU A 157 -11.48 -21.09 -3.60
C GLU A 157 -12.12 -21.43 -2.24
N LEU A 158 -11.37 -21.35 -1.15
CA LEU A 158 -11.86 -21.60 0.21
C LEU A 158 -12.87 -20.55 0.70
N SER A 159 -12.92 -19.35 0.10
CA SER A 159 -13.95 -18.35 0.41
C SER A 159 -15.38 -18.79 0.01
N ASN A 160 -15.50 -19.84 -0.82
CA ASN A 160 -16.78 -20.42 -1.23
C ASN A 160 -17.35 -21.37 -0.17
N THR A 161 -17.17 -21.07 1.10
CA THR A 161 -17.66 -21.88 2.23
C THR A 161 -18.73 -21.14 3.05
N LYS A 162 -19.56 -21.92 3.77
CA LYS A 162 -20.49 -21.41 4.78
C LYS A 162 -19.90 -21.41 6.19
N ASP A 163 -18.72 -21.99 6.37
CA ASP A 163 -18.05 -22.04 7.66
C ASP A 163 -17.52 -20.68 8.09
N ALA A 164 -18.12 -20.13 9.14
CA ALA A 164 -17.71 -18.84 9.70
C ALA A 164 -16.30 -18.87 10.32
N VAL A 165 -15.86 -20.03 10.85
CA VAL A 165 -14.53 -20.18 11.45
C VAL A 165 -13.49 -20.13 10.35
N LEU A 166 -13.70 -20.88 9.26
CA LEU A 166 -12.82 -20.89 8.11
C LEU A 166 -12.71 -19.50 7.47
N LEU A 167 -13.85 -18.80 7.29
CA LEU A 167 -13.85 -17.42 6.77
C LEU A 167 -13.07 -16.46 7.68
N ASN A 168 -13.17 -16.63 9.00
CA ASN A 168 -12.42 -15.79 9.94
C ASN A 168 -10.90 -16.05 9.84
N LEU A 169 -10.49 -17.32 9.71
CA LEU A 169 -9.09 -17.67 9.47
C LEU A 169 -8.56 -17.08 8.16
N LEU A 170 -9.36 -17.13 7.07
CA LEU A 170 -9.01 -16.53 5.79
C LEU A 170 -8.89 -15.00 5.87
N ASN A 171 -9.71 -14.34 6.69
CA ASN A 171 -9.61 -12.89 6.90
C ASN A 171 -8.29 -12.48 7.61
N ASN A 172 -7.65 -13.39 8.34
CA ASN A 172 -6.39 -13.13 9.03
C ASN A 172 -5.15 -13.19 8.11
N TYR A 173 -5.30 -13.56 6.82
CA TYR A 173 -4.18 -13.54 5.90
C TYR A 173 -3.68 -12.12 5.64
N PRO A 174 -2.37 -11.90 5.74
CA PRO A 174 -1.79 -10.61 5.39
C PRO A 174 -1.77 -10.41 3.86
N PHE A 175 -1.82 -9.15 3.44
CA PHE A 175 -1.50 -8.81 2.06
C PHE A 175 0.03 -8.74 1.91
N LEU A 176 0.60 -9.65 1.10
CA LEU A 176 2.02 -9.64 0.82
C LEU A 176 2.39 -8.44 -0.07
N SER A 177 3.39 -7.69 0.37
CA SER A 177 3.94 -6.62 -0.45
C SER A 177 5.07 -7.17 -1.31
N VAL A 178 4.78 -7.40 -2.58
CA VAL A 178 5.79 -7.82 -3.59
C VAL A 178 6.92 -6.79 -3.74
N LYS A 179 6.73 -5.57 -3.23
CA LYS A 179 7.69 -4.46 -3.37
C LYS A 179 8.92 -4.54 -2.47
N ALA A 180 8.96 -5.45 -1.51
CA ALA A 180 10.07 -5.53 -0.56
C ALA A 180 11.43 -5.83 -1.21
N HIS A 181 11.41 -6.46 -2.38
CA HIS A 181 12.60 -6.84 -3.15
C HIS A 181 12.60 -6.29 -4.58
N LYS A 182 11.63 -5.45 -4.90
CA LYS A 182 11.60 -4.75 -6.17
C LYS A 182 12.58 -3.59 -6.14
N SER A 183 13.34 -3.37 -7.22
CA SER A 183 14.13 -2.15 -7.38
C SER A 183 13.21 -0.93 -7.19
N LEU A 184 13.73 0.12 -6.56
CA LEU A 184 12.96 1.35 -6.28
C LEU A 184 12.45 1.99 -7.56
N PHE A 185 13.31 1.99 -8.57
CA PHE A 185 13.02 2.51 -9.91
C PHE A 185 13.45 1.46 -10.95
N ASP A 186 12.74 1.40 -12.06
CA ASP A 186 13.09 0.53 -13.18
C ASP A 186 14.40 0.98 -13.84
N ASN A 187 14.77 2.25 -13.69
CA ASN A 187 16.01 2.80 -14.20
C ASN A 187 17.16 2.69 -13.18
N ARG A 188 18.22 1.93 -13.53
CA ARG A 188 19.41 1.73 -12.70
C ARG A 188 20.09 3.06 -12.32
N TRP A 189 20.12 4.02 -13.24
CA TRP A 189 20.75 5.32 -12.99
C TRP A 189 19.99 6.15 -11.94
N LEU A 190 18.67 6.10 -11.97
CA LEU A 190 17.85 6.76 -10.95
C LEU A 190 18.08 6.12 -9.58
N ASN A 191 18.17 4.80 -9.49
CA ASN A 191 18.48 4.12 -8.23
C ASN A 191 19.83 4.57 -7.67
N LEU A 192 20.88 4.62 -8.50
CA LEU A 192 22.21 5.07 -8.09
C LEU A 192 22.19 6.54 -7.64
N LEU A 193 21.51 7.41 -8.38
CA LEU A 193 21.42 8.84 -8.07
C LEU A 193 20.74 9.03 -6.70
N PHE A 194 19.65 8.35 -6.43
CA PHE A 194 18.98 8.39 -5.11
C PHE A 194 19.84 7.82 -3.99
N GLY A 195 20.67 6.80 -4.29
CA GLY A 195 21.62 6.25 -3.32
C GLY A 195 22.75 7.24 -2.95
N ILE A 196 23.16 8.09 -3.88
CA ILE A 196 24.21 9.12 -3.67
C ILE A 196 23.64 10.31 -2.88
N VAL A 197 22.38 10.69 -3.10
CA VAL A 197 21.71 11.76 -2.34
C VAL A 197 21.35 11.22 -0.95
N ILE A 198 22.29 11.34 -0.01
CA ILE A 198 22.27 10.72 1.32
C ILE A 198 20.92 10.83 2.06
N PRO A 199 20.26 12.00 2.18
CA PRO A 199 19.00 12.09 2.91
C PRO A 199 17.87 11.27 2.26
N ALA A 200 17.74 11.32 0.94
CA ALA A 200 16.73 10.59 0.20
C ALA A 200 17.03 9.08 0.20
N GLY A 201 18.32 8.71 0.00
CA GLY A 201 18.77 7.33 0.04
C GLY A 201 18.54 6.69 1.42
N LEU A 202 18.79 7.41 2.50
CA LEU A 202 18.57 6.92 3.86
C LEU A 202 17.08 6.68 4.15
N LEU A 203 16.19 7.59 3.74
CA LEU A 203 14.74 7.41 3.89
C LEU A 203 14.25 6.19 3.13
N LEU A 204 14.73 5.99 1.89
CA LEU A 204 14.37 4.83 1.09
C LEU A 204 14.93 3.54 1.69
N TYR A 205 16.17 3.55 2.19
CA TYR A 205 16.80 2.44 2.88
C TYR A 205 16.00 2.01 4.11
N LEU A 206 15.62 2.94 4.99
CA LEU A 206 14.82 2.68 6.18
C LEU A 206 13.44 2.10 5.80
N ASN A 207 12.86 2.60 4.71
CA ASN A 207 11.57 2.09 4.21
C ASN A 207 11.69 0.65 3.73
N ILE A 208 12.73 0.29 2.97
CA ILE A 208 13.00 -1.09 2.52
C ILE A 208 13.26 -2.00 3.72
N TRP A 209 14.07 -1.58 4.67
CA TRP A 209 14.33 -2.36 5.88
C TRP A 209 13.04 -2.65 6.66
N ARG A 210 12.19 -1.64 6.82
CA ARG A 210 10.87 -1.79 7.43
C ARG A 210 9.99 -2.78 6.67
N TYR A 211 10.01 -2.76 5.33
CA TYR A 211 9.28 -3.72 4.50
C TYR A 211 9.79 -5.14 4.67
N ARG A 212 11.11 -5.34 4.77
CA ARG A 212 11.72 -6.66 4.99
C ARG A 212 11.31 -7.27 6.34
N ILE A 213 11.39 -6.49 7.43
CA ILE A 213 10.94 -6.96 8.76
C ILE A 213 9.47 -7.33 8.74
N ARG A 214 8.65 -6.55 8.03
CA ARG A 214 7.23 -6.81 7.89
C ARG A 214 6.98 -8.08 7.08
N LEU A 215 7.71 -8.29 6.00
CA LEU A 215 7.63 -9.49 5.18
C LEU A 215 7.95 -10.75 6.00
N ASP A 216 9.01 -10.74 6.82
CA ASP A 216 9.32 -11.85 7.74
C ASP A 216 8.12 -12.20 8.63
N LYS A 217 7.50 -11.17 9.24
CA LYS A 217 6.33 -11.36 10.09
C LYS A 217 5.12 -11.90 9.32
N ASP A 218 4.88 -11.39 8.11
CA ASP A 218 3.75 -11.77 7.29
C ASP A 218 3.88 -13.21 6.79
N LEU A 219 5.08 -13.65 6.36
CA LEU A 219 5.34 -15.04 5.96
C LEU A 219 5.15 -16.02 7.13
N ARG A 220 5.62 -15.69 8.33
CA ARG A 220 5.37 -16.50 9.53
C ARG A 220 3.89 -16.57 9.90
N THR A 221 3.16 -15.48 9.69
CA THR A 221 1.71 -15.44 9.91
C THR A 221 0.98 -16.34 8.91
N ILE A 222 1.41 -16.35 7.63
CA ILE A 222 0.87 -17.24 6.61
C ILE A 222 1.07 -18.70 7.00
N ILE A 223 2.28 -19.10 7.39
CA ILE A 223 2.57 -20.48 7.81
C ILE A 223 1.63 -20.89 8.96
N LYS A 224 1.48 -20.03 9.97
CA LYS A 224 0.60 -20.31 11.11
C LYS A 224 -0.86 -20.42 10.68
N ASN A 225 -1.34 -19.52 9.84
CA ASN A 225 -2.72 -19.54 9.37
C ASN A 225 -2.99 -20.77 8.50
N ASN A 226 -2.06 -21.18 7.63
CA ASN A 226 -2.17 -22.40 6.85
C ASN A 226 -2.36 -23.63 7.75
N GLN A 227 -1.55 -23.77 8.79
CA GLN A 227 -1.68 -24.86 9.75
C GLN A 227 -3.04 -24.87 10.43
N SER A 228 -3.54 -23.72 10.87
CA SER A 228 -4.86 -23.61 11.51
C SER A 228 -6.00 -23.94 10.53
N ILE A 229 -5.88 -23.59 9.26
CA ILE A 229 -6.88 -23.89 8.25
C ILE A 229 -6.89 -25.37 7.91
N ILE A 230 -5.71 -25.98 7.73
CA ILE A 230 -5.60 -27.44 7.48
C ILE A 230 -6.21 -28.23 8.64
N GLU A 231 -5.94 -27.82 9.89
CA GLU A 231 -6.52 -28.43 11.06
C GLU A 231 -8.04 -28.29 11.10
N GLN A 232 -8.57 -27.11 10.79
CA GLN A 232 -10.01 -26.87 10.72
C GLN A 232 -10.69 -27.73 9.65
N ILE A 233 -10.12 -27.82 8.44
CA ILE A 233 -10.65 -28.64 7.36
C ILE A 233 -10.63 -30.13 7.75
N ARG A 234 -9.54 -30.60 8.34
CA ARG A 234 -9.40 -32.00 8.81
C ARG A 234 -10.44 -32.34 9.89
N ASN A 235 -10.64 -31.44 10.84
CA ASN A 235 -11.67 -31.63 11.87
C ASN A 235 -13.07 -31.69 11.25
N GLN A 236 -13.40 -30.85 10.29
CA GLN A 236 -14.70 -30.90 9.60
C GLN A 236 -14.91 -32.23 8.86
N GLN A 237 -13.89 -32.76 8.21
CA GLN A 237 -13.98 -34.05 7.52
C GLN A 237 -14.24 -35.22 8.49
N LEU A 238 -13.66 -35.14 9.70
CA LEU A 238 -13.89 -36.16 10.76
C LEU A 238 -15.31 -36.11 11.33
N TYR A 239 -15.97 -34.96 11.35
CA TYR A 239 -17.36 -34.83 11.81
C TYR A 239 -18.40 -35.23 10.73
N LEU A 240 -17.99 -35.38 9.49
CA LEU A 240 -18.88 -35.79 8.36
C LEU A 240 -18.79 -37.30 8.04
N GLN A 241 -17.85 -38.00 8.65
CA GLN A 241 -17.74 -39.47 8.65
C GLN A 241 -18.46 -40.08 9.87
#